data_31561da04f1336bfb4f5bf4faffb5d0e
#
_entry.id   31561da04f1336bfb4f5bf4faffb5d0e
#
_cell.length_a   1.000
_cell.length_b   1.000
_cell.length_c   1.000
_cell.angle_alpha   90.00
_cell.angle_beta   90.00
_cell.angle_gamma   90.00
#
_symmetry.space_group_name_H-M   'P 1'
#
loop_
_entity.id
_entity.type
_entity.pdbx_description
1 polymer ?
#
loop_
_entity_poly.entity_id
_entity_poly.type
_entity_poly.pdbx_seq_one_letter_code
_entity_poly.pdbx_strand_id
1 'polypeptide(L)'
;MIIRVFRPTIHPGKESEFESFLRDTAIPLVSQQKGVVAQHVGKPRDPSSTEFVYVTVWEDVESIRAFAGERWQEAVITPEEEHLLKDTWIGHYEVIETRH
;
A
#
# COMPACT_ATOMS: atom_id res chain seq x y z
N MET A 1 -9.92 -4.72 -13.74
CA MET A 1 -9.42 -4.53 -12.36
C MET A 1 -7.93 -4.24 -12.37
N ILE A 2 -7.48 -3.46 -11.41
CA ILE A 2 -6.08 -3.03 -11.29
C ILE A 2 -5.51 -3.54 -9.96
N ILE A 3 -4.32 -4.12 -10.03
CA ILE A 3 -3.54 -4.45 -8.84
C ILE A 3 -2.54 -3.31 -8.61
N ARG A 4 -2.57 -2.73 -7.42
CA ARG A 4 -1.65 -1.67 -7.00
C ARG A 4 -0.74 -2.26 -5.93
N VAL A 5 0.58 -2.25 -6.18
CA VAL A 5 1.57 -2.83 -5.26
C VAL A 5 2.48 -1.73 -4.74
N PHE A 6 2.46 -1.53 -3.44
CA PHE A 6 3.34 -0.58 -2.75
C PHE A 6 4.31 -1.36 -1.88
N ARG A 7 5.60 -1.10 -2.04
CA ARG A 7 6.67 -1.80 -1.32
C ARG A 7 7.55 -0.78 -0.60
N PRO A 8 7.18 -0.37 0.61
CA PRO A 8 8.00 0.55 1.40
C PRO A 8 9.08 -0.21 2.17
N THR A 9 10.29 0.37 2.19
CA THR A 9 11.36 -0.09 3.07
C THR A 9 11.38 0.83 4.29
N ILE A 10 11.30 0.24 5.47
CA ILE A 10 11.16 0.97 6.73
C ILE A 10 12.52 1.12 7.38
N HIS A 11 12.78 2.24 8.04
CA HIS A 11 14.02 2.43 8.81
C HIS A 11 14.11 1.34 9.88
N PRO A 12 15.28 0.69 10.05
CA PRO A 12 15.46 -0.33 11.08
C PRO A 12 15.06 0.18 12.46
N GLY A 13 14.29 -0.63 13.17
CA GLY A 13 13.77 -0.26 14.49
C GLY A 13 12.42 0.42 14.48
N LYS A 14 11.89 0.77 13.30
CA LYS A 14 10.60 1.45 13.15
C LYS A 14 9.50 0.53 12.64
N GLU A 15 9.76 -0.76 12.52
CA GLU A 15 8.81 -1.72 11.94
C GLU A 15 7.52 -1.82 12.74
N SER A 16 7.59 -1.87 14.07
CA SER A 16 6.40 -1.95 14.92
C SER A 16 5.54 -0.70 14.81
N GLU A 17 6.17 0.46 14.76
CA GLU A 17 5.46 1.73 14.61
C GLU A 17 4.75 1.79 13.25
N PHE A 18 5.41 1.30 12.20
CA PHE A 18 4.81 1.25 10.87
C PHE A 18 3.64 0.27 10.82
N GLU A 19 3.76 -0.90 11.45
CA GLU A 19 2.67 -1.87 11.51
C GLU A 19 1.45 -1.27 12.23
N SER A 20 1.66 -0.53 13.32
CA SER A 20 0.58 0.17 14.01
C SER A 20 -0.08 1.21 13.11
N PHE A 21 0.71 1.97 12.36
CA PHE A 21 0.18 2.94 11.39
C PHE A 21 -0.69 2.24 10.34
N LEU A 22 -0.24 1.10 9.82
CA LEU A 22 -1.02 0.34 8.82
C LEU A 22 -2.36 -0.10 9.38
N ARG A 23 -2.37 -0.69 10.59
CA ARG A 23 -3.58 -1.21 11.21
C ARG A 23 -4.55 -0.10 11.63
N ASP A 24 -4.04 0.98 12.17
CA ASP A 24 -4.86 2.02 12.78
C ASP A 24 -5.28 3.11 11.80
N THR A 25 -4.52 3.33 10.74
CA THR A 25 -4.75 4.45 9.82
C THR A 25 -4.89 4.02 8.36
N ALA A 26 -3.89 3.37 7.79
CA ALA A 26 -3.86 3.11 6.34
C ALA A 26 -4.93 2.13 5.89
N ILE A 27 -5.03 0.98 6.55
CA ILE A 27 -6.02 -0.05 6.19
C ILE A 27 -7.45 0.48 6.33
N PRO A 28 -7.84 1.13 7.45
CA PRO A 28 -9.17 1.72 7.55
C PRO A 28 -9.45 2.78 6.48
N LEU A 29 -8.46 3.63 6.17
CA LEU A 29 -8.61 4.67 5.16
C LEU A 29 -8.91 4.07 3.78
N VAL A 30 -8.13 3.08 3.37
CA VAL A 30 -8.32 2.41 2.08
C VAL A 30 -9.64 1.64 2.06
N SER A 31 -10.03 1.01 3.17
CA SER A 31 -11.29 0.27 3.27
C SER A 31 -12.52 1.12 2.99
N GLN A 32 -12.44 2.42 3.23
CA GLN A 32 -13.54 3.36 3.01
C GLN A 32 -13.66 3.82 1.56
N GLN A 33 -12.68 3.50 0.72
CA GLN A 33 -12.65 3.99 -0.66
C GLN A 33 -13.62 3.21 -1.55
N LYS A 34 -14.34 3.95 -2.38
CA LYS A 34 -15.21 3.32 -3.40
C LYS A 34 -14.32 2.68 -4.45
N GLY A 35 -14.65 1.44 -4.81
CA GLY A 35 -13.94 0.72 -5.86
C GLY A 35 -12.76 -0.13 -5.39
N VAL A 36 -12.43 -0.11 -4.10
CA VAL A 36 -11.44 -1.06 -3.58
C VAL A 36 -12.10 -2.43 -3.44
N VAL A 37 -11.47 -3.46 -3.99
CA VAL A 37 -11.99 -4.83 -4.02
C VAL A 37 -11.35 -5.68 -2.93
N ALA A 38 -10.05 -5.53 -2.71
CA ALA A 38 -9.30 -6.33 -1.75
C ALA A 38 -8.04 -5.60 -1.30
N GLN A 39 -7.56 -5.97 -0.12
CA GLN A 39 -6.29 -5.48 0.43
C GLN A 39 -5.53 -6.64 1.02
N HIS A 40 -4.21 -6.67 0.81
CA HIS A 40 -3.30 -7.62 1.45
C HIS A 40 -2.10 -6.83 1.92
N VAL A 41 -1.79 -6.93 3.21
CA VAL A 41 -0.68 -6.21 3.81
C VAL A 41 0.24 -7.23 4.47
N GLY A 42 1.51 -7.17 4.12
CA GLY A 42 2.49 -8.14 4.62
C GLY A 42 3.73 -7.48 5.15
N LYS A 43 4.32 -8.11 6.16
CA LYS A 43 5.63 -7.75 6.70
C LYS A 43 6.68 -8.74 6.20
N PRO A 44 7.97 -8.36 6.17
CA PRO A 44 9.00 -9.25 5.64
C PRO A 44 9.16 -10.49 6.52
N ARG A 45 9.31 -11.65 5.87
CA ARG A 45 9.64 -12.90 6.54
C ARG A 45 11.13 -13.00 6.82
N ASP A 46 11.94 -12.42 5.92
CA ASP A 46 13.39 -12.40 6.07
C ASP A 46 13.76 -11.41 7.18
N PRO A 47 14.41 -11.88 8.27
CA PRO A 47 14.75 -10.99 9.39
C PRO A 47 15.77 -9.91 9.02
N SER A 48 16.46 -10.03 7.88
CA SER A 48 17.39 -9.02 7.39
C SER A 48 16.70 -7.92 6.57
N SER A 49 15.42 -8.08 6.26
CA SER A 49 14.66 -7.14 5.44
C SER A 49 13.71 -6.29 6.30
N THR A 50 13.54 -5.03 5.90
CA THR A 50 12.52 -4.15 6.47
C THR A 50 11.52 -3.69 5.40
N GLU A 51 11.46 -4.43 4.26
CA GLU A 51 10.52 -4.11 3.19
C GLU A 51 9.16 -4.75 3.47
N PHE A 52 8.15 -3.91 3.60
CA PHE A 52 6.74 -4.34 3.71
C PHE A 52 6.12 -4.35 2.32
N VAL A 53 4.95 -4.97 2.20
CA VAL A 53 4.17 -4.94 0.97
C VAL A 53 2.73 -4.60 1.28
N TYR A 54 2.15 -3.71 0.48
CA TYR A 54 0.75 -3.35 0.57
C TYR A 54 0.15 -3.52 -0.82
N VAL A 55 -0.68 -4.54 -0.98
CA VAL A 55 -1.33 -4.85 -2.24
C VAL A 55 -2.80 -4.49 -2.14
N THR A 56 -3.28 -3.67 -3.08
CA THR A 56 -4.69 -3.31 -3.17
C THR A 56 -5.18 -3.66 -4.57
N VAL A 57 -6.42 -4.13 -4.64
CA VAL A 57 -7.07 -4.43 -5.91
C VAL A 57 -8.24 -3.47 -6.06
N TRP A 58 -8.33 -2.83 -7.22
CA TRP A 58 -9.30 -1.77 -7.50
C TRP A 58 -10.11 -2.12 -8.74
N GLU A 59 -11.36 -1.67 -8.78
CA GLU A 59 -12.24 -1.90 -9.93
C GLU A 59 -11.68 -1.29 -11.21
N ASP A 60 -11.13 -0.08 -11.12
CA ASP A 60 -10.62 0.67 -12.27
C ASP A 60 -9.65 1.78 -11.83
N VAL A 61 -9.05 2.44 -12.83
CA VAL A 61 -8.13 3.56 -12.60
C VAL A 61 -8.85 4.76 -11.97
N GLU A 62 -10.11 4.97 -12.32
CA GLU A 62 -10.86 6.11 -11.78
C GLU A 62 -11.02 6.01 -10.26
N SER A 63 -11.21 4.80 -9.75
CA SER A 63 -11.27 4.56 -8.30
C SER A 63 -9.96 4.89 -7.62
N ILE A 64 -8.84 4.52 -8.24
CA ILE A 64 -7.51 4.85 -7.72
C ILE A 64 -7.29 6.36 -7.76
N ARG A 65 -7.68 7.01 -8.86
CA ARG A 65 -7.53 8.46 -9.01
C ARG A 65 -8.35 9.22 -7.97
N ALA A 66 -9.55 8.73 -7.66
CA ALA A 66 -10.39 9.35 -6.63
C ALA A 66 -9.74 9.27 -5.24
N PHE A 67 -8.98 8.22 -4.98
CA PHE A 67 -8.26 8.04 -3.73
C PHE A 67 -6.93 8.80 -3.71
N ALA A 68 -6.12 8.65 -4.76
CA ALA A 68 -4.73 9.09 -4.79
C ALA A 68 -4.51 10.43 -5.52
N GLY A 69 -5.50 10.91 -6.29
CA GLY A 69 -5.40 12.17 -7.03
C GLY A 69 -4.81 12.02 -8.42
N GLU A 70 -4.49 13.15 -9.04
CA GLU A 70 -3.96 13.19 -10.41
C GLU A 70 -2.63 12.45 -10.55
N ARG A 71 -1.84 12.41 -9.48
CA ARG A 71 -0.56 11.71 -9.46
C ARG A 71 -0.73 10.30 -8.89
N TRP A 72 -1.78 9.62 -9.30
CA TRP A 72 -2.16 8.32 -8.74
C TRP A 72 -1.12 7.22 -8.95
N GLN A 73 -0.23 7.35 -9.95
CA GLN A 73 0.86 6.38 -10.16
C GLN A 73 1.90 6.44 -9.05
N GLU A 74 1.91 7.51 -8.26
CA GLU A 74 2.84 7.68 -7.15
C GLU A 74 2.22 7.18 -5.85
N ALA A 75 3.05 6.82 -4.90
CA ALA A 75 2.59 6.39 -3.59
C ALA A 75 1.93 7.54 -2.84
N VAL A 76 0.83 7.22 -2.13
CA VAL A 76 0.21 8.17 -1.20
C VAL A 76 0.95 8.03 0.13
N ILE A 77 1.72 9.04 0.48
CA ILE A 77 2.50 9.05 1.71
C ILE A 77 1.97 10.16 2.61
N THR A 78 1.47 9.78 3.78
CA THR A 78 0.93 10.74 4.74
C THR A 78 2.04 11.28 5.64
N PRO A 79 1.85 12.48 6.24
CA PRO A 79 2.85 13.01 7.17
C PRO A 79 3.13 12.10 8.36
N GLU A 80 2.16 11.30 8.80
CA GLU A 80 2.34 10.41 9.95
C GLU A 80 3.33 9.28 9.68
N GLU A 81 3.51 8.86 8.41
CA GLU A 81 4.38 7.74 8.07
C GLU A 81 5.71 8.16 7.45
N GLU A 82 5.81 9.40 6.98
CA GLU A 82 6.96 9.84 6.19
C GLU A 82 8.30 9.57 6.89
N HIS A 83 8.38 9.84 8.18
CA HIS A 83 9.62 9.65 8.96
C HIS A 83 9.99 8.18 9.16
N LEU A 84 9.08 7.25 8.87
CA LEU A 84 9.31 5.81 9.02
C LEU A 84 9.92 5.20 7.76
N LEU A 85 9.76 5.89 6.61
CA LEU A 85 10.09 5.35 5.30
C LEU A 85 11.53 5.68 4.91
N LYS A 86 12.30 4.63 4.60
CA LYS A 86 13.65 4.77 4.07
C LYS A 86 13.63 4.84 2.54
N ASP A 87 12.77 4.03 1.91
CA ASP A 87 12.64 3.97 0.47
C ASP A 87 11.25 3.45 0.13
N THR A 88 10.80 3.70 -1.10
CA THR A 88 9.49 3.22 -1.56
C THR A 88 9.56 2.77 -3.01
N TRP A 89 8.72 1.79 -3.33
CA TRP A 89 8.48 1.36 -4.71
C TRP A 89 6.99 1.15 -4.90
N ILE A 90 6.46 1.53 -6.06
CA ILE A 90 5.05 1.33 -6.40
C ILE A 90 4.91 0.91 -7.85
N GLY A 91 3.98 0.01 -8.12
CA GLY A 91 3.67 -0.43 -9.48
C GLY A 91 2.19 -0.77 -9.60
N HIS A 92 1.71 -0.76 -10.83
CA HIS A 92 0.32 -1.04 -11.16
C HIS A 92 0.26 -2.09 -12.27
N TYR A 93 -0.73 -2.99 -12.17
CA TYR A 93 -0.87 -4.11 -13.08
C TYR A 93 -2.33 -4.33 -13.43
N GLU A 94 -2.61 -4.62 -14.70
CA GLU A 94 -3.93 -5.07 -15.11
C GLU A 94 -4.11 -6.51 -14.67
N VAL A 95 -5.26 -6.84 -14.07
CA VAL A 95 -5.58 -8.22 -13.71
C VAL A 95 -5.88 -9.00 -14.98
N ILE A 96 -5.12 -10.06 -15.24
CA ILE A 96 -5.40 -10.97 -16.35
C ILE A 96 -6.41 -12.02 -15.88
N GLU A 97 -6.21 -12.55 -14.68
CA GLU A 97 -7.06 -13.61 -14.15
C GLU A 97 -6.93 -13.65 -12.62
N THR A 98 -8.03 -13.95 -11.95
CA THR A 98 -8.04 -14.19 -10.51
C THR A 98 -8.61 -15.58 -10.28
N ARG A 99 -7.93 -16.41 -9.48
CA ARG A 99 -8.41 -17.72 -9.07
C ARG A 99 -8.39 -17.83 -7.55
N HIS A 100 -9.33 -18.57 -7.01
CA HIS A 100 -9.48 -18.81 -5.57
C HIS A 100 -9.28 -20.27 -5.23
#